data_677bcca2a3a7bab46617dbbe07c2a065
#
_entry.id   677bcca2a3a7bab46617dbbe07c2a065
#
_cell.length_a   1.000
_cell.length_b   1.000
_cell.length_c   1.000
_cell.angle_alpha   90.00
_cell.angle_beta   90.00
_cell.angle_gamma   90.00
#
_symmetry.space_group_name_H-M   'P 1'
#
loop_
_entity.id
_entity.type
_entity.pdbx_description
1 polymer ?
#
loop_
_entity_poly.entity_id
_entity_poly.type
_entity_poly.pdbx_seq_one_letter_code
_entity_poly.pdbx_strand_id
1 'polypeptide(L)'
;MKILKYLIYSFLLLNTLMISSCKDYLDVSDDLAAELTLEEVFNNASYSKRFHRNIYTGIPNPSHIILDNSYAGLTGLDNPWPALSDELKCAQGNTKNVAVIGYTAANAEFTRWSLYKQIRQANIFMNNAHTCGSQETGDYITEIELEKLKNEARFLRAYYHYLLFELYGPIPIMKDVVSSDANDLDFPRASVDEVVEFIDSELRACLPMLPDLETSSERAAAPTKSAAYAIRAKLFIYAASPLFNGGYAEAIALKDNEGKQLFPPADESKWHKAVKALEDLFTYLDSQGRNQLYIIRNEDGTIDPYASLYGINFEFTNNSNTEVLWYTSKNSWGALNDEGRERRCTPRSVYQGFNNVGIIQEMIDAYFMKDGKSIDESPLYDRNTEYELDENDIANMYKNREPRFYMDVTYSGIIWQNTEKQGNPKKIYFYKGSGNDNSKADNSYTGYLLYKGMCHELLNTGNFKKKQYRPGILFRLADFYLLYAEALNHVNPNDARILEYIDKVRERAGIAKLTEIAPELKGNYEKQFEAIRRERRIELFAEGQRYFDVRRWMLADKDGDCRQDGGFTGMNMSGDNPQEFMKRTIFETRQFDKKMYLYPIPLNEINKSKKLVQNPGW
;
A
#
# COMPACT_ATOMS: atom_id res chain seq x y z
N MET A 1 -56.33 -18.35 8.54
CA MET A 1 -55.56 -17.85 7.38
C MET A 1 -55.39 -16.32 7.32
N LYS A 2 -56.38 -15.49 7.63
CA LYS A 2 -56.21 -14.01 7.56
C LYS A 2 -55.26 -13.46 8.67
N ILE A 3 -55.28 -13.96 9.87
CA ILE A 3 -54.48 -13.50 11.01
C ILE A 3 -52.97 -13.82 10.79
N LEU A 4 -52.66 -14.96 10.14
CA LEU A 4 -51.28 -15.36 9.82
C LEU A 4 -50.66 -14.45 8.74
N LYS A 5 -51.44 -13.94 7.80
CA LYS A 5 -50.98 -12.97 6.80
C LYS A 5 -50.62 -11.61 7.43
N TYR A 6 -51.41 -11.15 8.37
CA TYR A 6 -51.12 -9.88 9.06
C TYR A 6 -49.89 -9.96 9.97
N LEU A 7 -49.65 -11.10 10.60
CA LEU A 7 -48.42 -11.34 11.37
C LEU A 7 -47.20 -11.41 10.46
N ILE A 8 -47.29 -11.99 9.26
CA ILE A 8 -46.19 -12.03 8.31
C ILE A 8 -45.90 -10.64 7.72
N TYR A 9 -46.93 -9.86 7.41
CA TYR A 9 -46.75 -8.47 6.94
C TYR A 9 -46.21 -7.55 8.05
N SER A 10 -46.63 -7.72 9.30
CA SER A 10 -46.10 -6.96 10.43
C SER A 10 -44.62 -7.34 10.72
N PHE A 11 -44.27 -8.62 10.58
CA PHE A 11 -42.87 -9.08 10.75
C PHE A 11 -41.97 -8.65 9.58
N LEU A 12 -42.48 -8.61 8.36
CA LEU A 12 -41.75 -8.02 7.21
C LEU A 12 -41.58 -6.50 7.35
N LEU A 13 -42.60 -5.78 7.81
CA LEU A 13 -42.49 -4.34 8.04
C LEU A 13 -41.53 -3.99 9.18
N LEU A 14 -41.45 -4.81 10.23
CA LEU A 14 -40.52 -4.64 11.34
C LEU A 14 -39.07 -4.94 10.94
N ASN A 15 -38.85 -5.91 10.01
CA ASN A 15 -37.53 -6.19 9.49
C ASN A 15 -37.02 -5.16 8.48
N THR A 16 -37.90 -4.47 7.74
CA THR A 16 -37.50 -3.36 6.86
C THR A 16 -37.11 -2.09 7.61
N LEU A 17 -37.55 -1.92 8.84
CA LEU A 17 -37.17 -0.79 9.70
C LEU A 17 -35.85 -1.00 10.45
N MET A 18 -35.30 -2.22 10.48
CA MET A 18 -34.02 -2.52 11.15
C MET A 18 -32.79 -2.51 10.21
N ILE A 19 -32.96 -2.29 8.93
CA ILE A 19 -31.85 -2.37 7.94
C ILE A 19 -31.31 -0.97 7.54
N SER A 20 -31.90 0.12 8.05
CA SER A 20 -31.49 1.49 7.67
C SER A 20 -30.57 2.20 8.69
N SER A 21 -29.94 1.48 9.60
CA SER A 21 -29.29 2.13 10.75
C SER A 21 -27.77 2.02 10.80
N CYS A 22 -27.02 2.00 9.72
CA CYS A 22 -25.54 2.16 9.84
C CYS A 22 -24.82 2.77 8.63
N LYS A 23 -25.49 3.00 7.51
CA LYS A 23 -24.84 3.67 6.36
C LYS A 23 -24.91 5.19 6.42
N ASP A 24 -26.00 5.74 6.94
CA ASP A 24 -26.23 7.19 6.98
C ASP A 24 -25.46 7.91 8.10
N TYR A 25 -24.91 7.17 9.07
CA TYR A 25 -24.16 7.76 10.20
C TYR A 25 -22.75 8.26 9.81
N LEU A 26 -22.21 7.83 8.67
CA LEU A 26 -20.87 8.23 8.19
C LEU A 26 -20.90 9.26 7.04
N ASP A 27 -22.05 9.50 6.43
CA ASP A 27 -22.17 10.37 5.22
C ASP A 27 -22.81 11.74 5.52
N VAL A 28 -22.69 12.18 6.74
CA VAL A 28 -23.38 13.39 7.26
C VAL A 28 -22.79 14.70 6.73
N SER A 29 -21.70 14.69 5.97
CA SER A 29 -21.05 15.94 5.56
C SER A 29 -21.77 16.68 4.43
N ASP A 30 -22.36 15.98 3.49
CA ASP A 30 -23.04 16.63 2.36
C ASP A 30 -24.49 17.02 2.72
N ASP A 31 -25.18 16.22 3.53
CA ASP A 31 -26.52 16.57 4.03
C ASP A 31 -26.48 17.68 5.10
N LEU A 32 -25.50 17.65 6.03
CA LEU A 32 -25.30 18.74 7.00
C LEU A 32 -24.83 20.03 6.32
N ALA A 33 -24.04 19.97 5.27
CA ALA A 33 -23.61 21.14 4.51
C ALA A 33 -24.74 21.76 3.68
N ALA A 34 -25.82 21.01 3.40
CA ALA A 34 -26.99 21.52 2.71
C ALA A 34 -27.99 22.23 3.66
N GLU A 35 -27.94 21.92 4.96
CA GLU A 35 -28.92 22.43 5.94
C GLU A 35 -28.31 23.38 6.99
N LEU A 36 -27.00 23.30 7.26
CA LEU A 36 -26.33 24.12 8.28
C LEU A 36 -25.31 25.06 7.65
N THR A 37 -25.26 26.29 8.14
CA THR A 37 -24.19 27.23 7.82
C THR A 37 -22.86 26.82 8.46
N LEU A 38 -21.72 27.25 7.90
CA LEU A 38 -20.41 27.02 8.53
C LEU A 38 -20.35 27.59 9.96
N GLU A 39 -21.04 28.70 10.22
CA GLU A 39 -21.12 29.31 11.54
C GLU A 39 -21.83 28.36 12.53
N GLU A 40 -22.97 27.77 12.17
CA GLU A 40 -23.68 26.81 12.99
C GLU A 40 -22.85 25.54 13.25
N VAL A 41 -22.12 25.06 12.24
CA VAL A 41 -21.23 23.89 12.40
C VAL A 41 -20.11 24.17 13.40
N PHE A 42 -19.44 25.33 13.30
CA PHE A 42 -18.27 25.62 14.13
C PHE A 42 -18.63 26.22 15.50
N ASN A 43 -19.85 26.69 15.71
CA ASN A 43 -20.38 27.06 17.03
C ASN A 43 -20.85 25.84 17.87
N ASN A 44 -20.89 24.65 17.27
CA ASN A 44 -21.26 23.41 17.96
C ASN A 44 -20.07 22.45 18.02
N ALA A 45 -19.68 22.01 19.22
CA ALA A 45 -18.50 21.20 19.41
C ALA A 45 -18.60 19.81 18.74
N SER A 46 -19.75 19.14 18.85
CA SER A 46 -19.99 17.84 18.21
C SER A 46 -19.92 17.93 16.68
N TYR A 47 -20.51 18.99 16.09
CA TYR A 47 -20.47 19.19 14.64
C TYR A 47 -19.06 19.56 14.17
N SER A 48 -18.36 20.42 14.89
CA SER A 48 -16.97 20.78 14.60
C SER A 48 -16.03 19.55 14.63
N LYS A 49 -16.17 18.69 15.66
CA LYS A 49 -15.41 17.43 15.76
C LYS A 49 -15.78 16.43 14.65
N ARG A 50 -17.04 16.41 14.23
CA ARG A 50 -17.48 15.56 13.10
C ARG A 50 -16.91 16.05 11.78
N PHE A 51 -16.92 17.37 11.56
CA PHE A 51 -16.29 18.00 10.39
C PHE A 51 -14.79 17.66 10.32
N HIS A 52 -14.07 17.77 11.46
CA HIS A 52 -12.67 17.38 11.55
C HIS A 52 -12.45 15.90 11.18
N ARG A 53 -13.29 14.98 11.71
CA ARG A 53 -13.18 13.54 11.39
C ARG A 53 -13.36 13.24 9.91
N ASN A 54 -14.18 14.01 9.21
CA ASN A 54 -14.38 13.82 7.77
C ASN A 54 -13.11 14.10 6.95
N ILE A 55 -12.16 14.90 7.44
CA ILE A 55 -10.86 15.11 6.78
C ILE A 55 -10.09 13.79 6.64
N TYR A 56 -10.25 12.84 7.60
CA TYR A 56 -9.58 11.54 7.61
C TYR A 56 -10.06 10.56 6.52
N THR A 57 -11.18 10.86 5.85
CA THR A 57 -11.71 9.96 4.80
C THR A 57 -10.78 9.81 3.60
N GLY A 58 -9.86 10.76 3.40
CA GLY A 58 -8.81 10.69 2.38
C GLY A 58 -7.60 9.81 2.70
N ILE A 59 -7.50 9.26 3.93
CA ILE A 59 -6.42 8.34 4.26
C ILE A 59 -6.60 7.03 3.48
N PRO A 60 -5.56 6.54 2.76
CA PRO A 60 -5.63 5.30 2.01
C PRO A 60 -5.96 4.07 2.86
N ASN A 61 -6.51 3.06 2.22
CA ASN A 61 -6.66 1.72 2.79
C ASN A 61 -5.71 0.73 2.12
N PRO A 62 -4.46 0.57 2.60
CA PRO A 62 -3.47 -0.29 1.98
C PRO A 62 -3.78 -1.78 2.07
N SER A 63 -4.77 -2.19 2.87
CA SER A 63 -5.20 -3.58 2.95
C SER A 63 -6.12 -3.99 1.79
N HIS A 64 -6.72 -3.04 1.09
CA HIS A 64 -7.61 -3.26 -0.06
C HIS A 64 -6.84 -3.52 -1.35
N ILE A 65 -6.44 -4.75 -1.59
CA ILE A 65 -5.80 -5.19 -2.85
C ILE A 65 -6.84 -5.53 -3.90
N ILE A 66 -7.99 -6.05 -3.47
CA ILE A 66 -9.15 -6.36 -4.30
C ILE A 66 -10.41 -6.11 -3.47
N LEU A 67 -11.42 -5.50 -4.08
CA LEU A 67 -12.67 -5.20 -3.39
C LEU A 67 -13.53 -6.44 -3.16
N ASP A 68 -14.30 -6.38 -2.08
CA ASP A 68 -15.29 -7.38 -1.70
C ASP A 68 -16.44 -7.42 -2.70
N ASN A 69 -16.80 -6.26 -3.25
CA ASN A 69 -17.84 -6.12 -4.25
C ASN A 69 -17.21 -5.87 -5.62
N SER A 70 -17.38 -6.80 -6.54
CA SER A 70 -16.88 -6.72 -7.91
C SER A 70 -17.43 -5.55 -8.73
N TYR A 71 -18.49 -4.89 -8.25
CA TYR A 71 -19.12 -3.77 -8.95
C TYR A 71 -18.61 -2.38 -8.54
N ALA A 72 -18.02 -2.25 -7.36
CA ALA A 72 -17.58 -0.95 -6.85
C ALA A 72 -16.23 -0.47 -7.42
N GLY A 73 -15.33 -1.39 -7.82
CA GLY A 73 -13.97 -1.05 -8.26
C GLY A 73 -13.08 -0.49 -7.14
N LEU A 74 -11.79 -0.73 -7.22
CA LEU A 74 -10.80 -0.04 -6.38
C LEU A 74 -10.65 1.41 -6.82
N THR A 75 -10.23 2.25 -5.88
CA THR A 75 -9.87 3.65 -6.12
C THR A 75 -8.37 3.86 -5.94
N GLY A 76 -7.86 5.04 -6.25
CA GLY A 76 -6.47 5.42 -5.96
C GLY A 76 -6.14 5.55 -4.46
N LEU A 77 -7.17 5.48 -3.59
CA LEU A 77 -7.03 5.47 -2.13
C LEU A 77 -7.11 4.05 -1.54
N ASP A 78 -7.28 3.04 -2.37
CA ASP A 78 -7.10 1.63 -2.03
C ASP A 78 -5.69 1.18 -2.43
N ASN A 79 -5.45 -0.11 -2.54
CA ASN A 79 -4.15 -0.65 -2.93
C ASN A 79 -4.21 -1.48 -4.24
N PRO A 80 -4.54 -0.85 -5.39
CA PRO A 80 -4.49 -1.52 -6.69
C PRO A 80 -3.06 -1.80 -7.17
N TRP A 81 -2.08 -1.16 -6.57
CA TRP A 81 -0.71 -1.02 -7.04
C TRP A 81 0.04 -2.34 -7.21
N PRO A 82 -0.10 -3.37 -6.33
CA PRO A 82 0.54 -4.67 -6.54
C PRO A 82 0.06 -5.36 -7.82
N ALA A 83 -1.23 -5.21 -8.17
CA ALA A 83 -1.80 -5.80 -9.38
C ALA A 83 -1.47 -5.00 -10.66
N LEU A 84 -0.99 -3.75 -10.51
CA LEU A 84 -0.53 -2.88 -11.59
C LEU A 84 0.99 -2.89 -11.76
N SER A 85 1.70 -3.64 -10.91
CA SER A 85 3.14 -3.91 -10.99
C SER A 85 3.41 -5.37 -11.36
N ASP A 86 4.67 -5.77 -11.35
CA ASP A 86 5.12 -7.14 -11.60
C ASP A 86 5.03 -8.06 -10.37
N GLU A 87 4.03 -7.84 -9.52
CA GLU A 87 3.82 -8.63 -8.29
C GLU A 87 2.62 -9.58 -8.38
N LEU A 88 1.45 -9.05 -8.71
CA LEU A 88 0.19 -9.79 -8.63
C LEU A 88 -0.62 -9.75 -9.92
N LYS A 89 -1.48 -10.75 -10.07
CA LYS A 89 -2.62 -10.78 -11.00
C LYS A 89 -3.90 -11.06 -10.25
N CYS A 90 -4.78 -10.06 -10.21
CA CYS A 90 -6.15 -10.25 -9.73
C CYS A 90 -7.05 -10.73 -10.88
N ALA A 91 -7.81 -11.79 -10.67
CA ALA A 91 -8.72 -12.33 -11.68
C ALA A 91 -10.04 -11.55 -11.76
N GLN A 92 -10.35 -10.74 -10.76
CA GLN A 92 -11.53 -9.87 -10.70
C GLN A 92 -11.16 -8.42 -10.36
N GLY A 93 -12.16 -7.56 -10.46
CA GLY A 93 -12.03 -6.14 -10.19
C GLY A 93 -11.45 -5.37 -11.38
N ASN A 94 -11.42 -4.05 -11.25
CA ASN A 94 -10.97 -3.15 -12.32
C ASN A 94 -9.47 -3.24 -12.62
N THR A 95 -8.63 -3.73 -11.68
CA THR A 95 -7.20 -3.98 -11.92
C THR A 95 -6.95 -5.07 -12.96
N LYS A 96 -7.93 -5.99 -13.17
CA LYS A 96 -7.79 -7.12 -14.11
C LYS A 96 -7.36 -6.69 -15.50
N ASN A 97 -7.91 -5.61 -16.00
CA ASN A 97 -7.74 -5.17 -17.39
C ASN A 97 -6.81 -3.95 -17.51
N VAL A 98 -6.73 -3.09 -16.50
CA VAL A 98 -5.97 -1.83 -16.59
C VAL A 98 -4.50 -2.04 -16.91
N ALA A 99 -3.87 -3.04 -16.33
CA ALA A 99 -2.47 -3.37 -16.62
C ALA A 99 -2.27 -3.93 -18.05
N VAL A 100 -3.31 -4.51 -18.65
CA VAL A 100 -3.26 -5.13 -19.99
C VAL A 100 -3.55 -4.13 -21.09
N ILE A 101 -4.62 -3.33 -20.93
CA ILE A 101 -5.09 -2.41 -21.97
C ILE A 101 -4.67 -0.95 -21.76
N GLY A 102 -4.10 -0.65 -20.58
CA GLY A 102 -3.76 0.72 -20.19
C GLY A 102 -4.99 1.57 -19.86
N TYR A 103 -4.78 2.87 -19.80
CA TYR A 103 -5.79 3.88 -19.50
C TYR A 103 -5.50 5.17 -20.26
N THR A 104 -6.46 6.10 -20.27
CA THR A 104 -6.35 7.41 -20.92
C THR A 104 -6.64 8.52 -19.92
N ALA A 105 -6.33 9.76 -20.24
CA ALA A 105 -6.65 10.91 -19.38
C ALA A 105 -8.17 11.11 -19.19
N ALA A 106 -8.99 10.64 -20.15
CA ALA A 106 -10.45 10.68 -20.04
C ALA A 106 -11.03 9.55 -19.19
N ASN A 107 -10.30 8.44 -19.09
CA ASN A 107 -10.72 7.23 -18.36
C ASN A 107 -9.53 6.65 -17.59
N ALA A 108 -8.97 7.44 -16.69
CA ALA A 108 -7.92 7.00 -15.77
C ALA A 108 -8.57 6.47 -14.49
N GLU A 109 -8.44 5.17 -14.26
CA GLU A 109 -8.82 4.57 -12.98
C GLU A 109 -7.76 4.84 -11.91
N PHE A 110 -8.10 4.63 -10.64
CA PHE A 110 -7.18 4.80 -9.49
C PHE A 110 -6.64 6.21 -9.29
N THR A 111 -7.38 7.22 -9.74
CA THR A 111 -7.01 8.62 -9.53
C THR A 111 -7.08 9.02 -8.06
N ARG A 112 -6.26 10.01 -7.68
CA ARG A 112 -6.26 10.61 -6.33
C ARG A 112 -6.71 12.07 -6.36
N TRP A 113 -7.17 12.58 -7.48
CA TRP A 113 -7.52 14.01 -7.64
C TRP A 113 -8.64 14.46 -6.70
N SER A 114 -9.53 13.55 -6.32
CA SER A 114 -10.57 13.79 -5.31
C SER A 114 -10.05 14.23 -3.94
N LEU A 115 -8.77 14.02 -3.62
CA LEU A 115 -8.14 14.49 -2.37
C LEU A 115 -8.18 16.00 -2.18
N TYR A 116 -8.35 16.77 -3.26
CA TYR A 116 -8.57 18.21 -3.14
C TYR A 116 -9.84 18.55 -2.35
N LYS A 117 -10.84 17.66 -2.30
CA LYS A 117 -12.01 17.80 -1.41
C LYS A 117 -11.57 17.81 0.06
N GLN A 118 -10.75 16.84 0.47
CA GLN A 118 -10.25 16.74 1.84
C GLN A 118 -9.27 17.85 2.21
N ILE A 119 -8.44 18.27 1.25
CA ILE A 119 -7.55 19.44 1.41
C ILE A 119 -8.39 20.70 1.67
N ARG A 120 -9.47 20.91 0.90
CA ARG A 120 -10.41 22.02 1.13
C ARG A 120 -11.06 21.94 2.51
N GLN A 121 -11.48 20.76 2.94
CA GLN A 121 -12.06 20.57 4.28
C GLN A 121 -11.05 20.87 5.38
N ALA A 122 -9.78 20.46 5.22
CA ALA A 122 -8.72 20.82 6.16
C ALA A 122 -8.53 22.34 6.24
N ASN A 123 -8.52 23.03 5.11
CA ASN A 123 -8.43 24.50 5.06
C ASN A 123 -9.63 25.17 5.74
N ILE A 124 -10.86 24.72 5.45
CA ILE A 124 -12.08 25.27 6.08
C ILE A 124 -12.02 25.06 7.59
N PHE A 125 -11.65 23.86 8.06
CA PHE A 125 -11.54 23.58 9.48
C PHE A 125 -10.50 24.50 10.17
N MET A 126 -9.31 24.60 9.62
CA MET A 126 -8.25 25.42 10.22
C MET A 126 -8.62 26.91 10.29
N ASN A 127 -9.38 27.41 9.31
CA ASN A 127 -9.78 28.83 9.27
C ASN A 127 -10.97 29.15 10.17
N ASN A 128 -11.95 28.24 10.31
CA ASN A 128 -13.23 28.54 10.95
C ASN A 128 -13.37 27.94 12.34
N ALA A 129 -12.68 26.82 12.63
CA ALA A 129 -12.80 26.18 13.93
C ALA A 129 -12.26 27.07 15.07
N HIS A 130 -13.04 27.16 16.13
CA HIS A 130 -12.73 27.93 17.34
C HIS A 130 -13.23 27.18 18.59
N THR A 131 -12.87 27.64 19.75
CA THR A 131 -13.38 27.09 21.03
C THR A 131 -14.88 27.32 21.12
N CYS A 132 -15.64 26.30 21.46
CA CYS A 132 -17.10 26.36 21.54
C CYS A 132 -17.65 25.31 22.50
N GLY A 133 -18.94 25.43 22.82
CA GLY A 133 -19.64 24.51 23.73
C GLY A 133 -19.43 24.86 25.20
N SER A 134 -19.88 23.95 26.09
CA SER A 134 -19.82 24.14 27.54
C SER A 134 -19.37 22.87 28.25
N GLN A 135 -18.49 23.02 29.24
CA GLN A 135 -18.07 21.91 30.11
C GLN A 135 -19.24 21.31 30.91
N GLU A 136 -20.27 22.11 31.23
CA GLU A 136 -21.46 21.66 31.95
C GLU A 136 -22.26 20.63 31.15
N THR A 137 -22.30 20.77 29.81
CA THR A 137 -22.98 19.84 28.91
C THR A 137 -22.11 18.67 28.52
N GLY A 138 -20.78 18.73 28.76
CA GLY A 138 -19.79 17.75 28.30
C GLY A 138 -19.50 17.83 26.82
N ASP A 139 -20.14 18.73 26.06
CA ASP A 139 -19.88 18.94 24.62
C ASP A 139 -19.20 20.30 24.41
N TYR A 140 -17.88 20.29 24.36
CA TYR A 140 -17.05 21.49 24.21
C TYR A 140 -15.72 21.17 23.52
N ILE A 141 -15.08 22.23 23.01
CA ILE A 141 -13.71 22.21 22.48
C ILE A 141 -12.90 23.24 23.26
N THR A 142 -11.87 22.78 23.99
CA THR A 142 -10.90 23.64 24.65
C THR A 142 -9.89 24.20 23.67
N GLU A 143 -9.15 25.24 24.10
CA GLU A 143 -8.05 25.79 23.29
C GLU A 143 -6.96 24.75 22.95
N ILE A 144 -6.58 23.93 23.93
CA ILE A 144 -5.59 22.85 23.75
C ILE A 144 -6.09 21.80 22.74
N GLU A 145 -7.35 21.37 22.86
CA GLU A 145 -7.96 20.44 21.93
C GLU A 145 -8.06 21.04 20.52
N LEU A 146 -8.49 22.29 20.42
CA LEU A 146 -8.58 23.01 19.14
C LEU A 146 -7.24 23.07 18.43
N GLU A 147 -6.17 23.43 19.15
CA GLU A 147 -4.83 23.49 18.59
C GLU A 147 -4.36 22.12 18.10
N LYS A 148 -4.59 21.05 18.88
CA LYS A 148 -4.34 19.68 18.46
C LYS A 148 -5.08 19.34 17.17
N LEU A 149 -6.39 19.58 17.10
CA LEU A 149 -7.21 19.27 15.92
C LEU A 149 -6.77 20.08 14.68
N LYS A 150 -6.38 21.35 14.84
CA LYS A 150 -5.84 22.18 13.74
C LYS A 150 -4.50 21.63 13.22
N ASN A 151 -3.62 21.16 14.11
CA ASN A 151 -2.36 20.55 13.70
C ASN A 151 -2.54 19.18 13.03
N GLU A 152 -3.54 18.39 13.46
CA GLU A 152 -3.94 17.16 12.73
C GLU A 152 -4.46 17.49 11.32
N ALA A 153 -5.30 18.50 11.17
CA ALA A 153 -5.80 18.94 9.86
C ALA A 153 -4.66 19.44 8.96
N ARG A 154 -3.67 20.17 9.51
CA ARG A 154 -2.47 20.61 8.80
C ARG A 154 -1.63 19.42 8.32
N PHE A 155 -1.39 18.45 9.18
CA PHE A 155 -0.70 17.20 8.83
C PHE A 155 -1.40 16.48 7.68
N LEU A 156 -2.74 16.30 7.77
CA LEU A 156 -3.52 15.63 6.74
C LEU A 156 -3.48 16.40 5.40
N ARG A 157 -3.55 17.73 5.44
CA ARG A 157 -3.36 18.58 4.25
C ARG A 157 -2.01 18.30 3.58
N ALA A 158 -0.93 18.27 4.35
CA ALA A 158 0.41 17.96 3.84
C ALA A 158 0.49 16.54 3.26
N TYR A 159 -0.07 15.57 3.96
CA TYR A 159 -0.10 14.17 3.51
C TYR A 159 -0.88 13.98 2.21
N TYR A 160 -2.02 14.65 2.04
CA TYR A 160 -2.80 14.57 0.81
C TYR A 160 -2.09 15.24 -0.37
N HIS A 161 -1.35 16.33 -0.15
CA HIS A 161 -0.48 16.87 -1.19
C HIS A 161 0.66 15.91 -1.52
N TYR A 162 1.23 15.20 -0.54
CA TYR A 162 2.23 14.14 -0.80
C TYR A 162 1.66 13.01 -1.66
N LEU A 163 0.46 12.51 -1.36
CA LEU A 163 -0.20 11.46 -2.15
C LEU A 163 -0.52 11.90 -3.59
N LEU A 164 -0.86 13.16 -3.79
CA LEU A 164 -1.03 13.76 -5.11
C LEU A 164 0.31 13.89 -5.83
N PHE A 165 1.33 14.41 -5.15
CA PHE A 165 2.70 14.55 -5.68
C PHE A 165 3.29 13.21 -6.12
N GLU A 166 3.17 12.18 -5.29
CA GLU A 166 3.65 10.82 -5.58
C GLU A 166 3.11 10.27 -6.91
N LEU A 167 1.86 10.61 -7.27
CA LEU A 167 1.17 10.08 -8.44
C LEU A 167 1.28 10.99 -9.67
N TYR A 168 1.22 12.32 -9.48
CA TYR A 168 1.12 13.29 -10.57
C TYR A 168 2.37 14.16 -10.78
N GLY A 169 3.31 14.16 -9.86
CA GLY A 169 4.44 15.11 -9.84
C GLY A 169 4.02 16.53 -9.44
N PRO A 170 4.30 17.56 -10.25
CA PRO A 170 3.80 18.91 -10.05
C PRO A 170 2.28 18.95 -9.90
N ILE A 171 1.78 19.69 -8.91
CA ILE A 171 0.34 19.82 -8.60
C ILE A 171 0.01 21.22 -8.13
N PRO A 172 -1.24 21.68 -8.20
CA PRO A 172 -1.68 22.89 -7.51
C PRO A 172 -1.52 22.77 -5.99
N ILE A 173 -0.96 23.79 -5.37
CA ILE A 173 -0.87 23.91 -3.90
C ILE A 173 -2.08 24.67 -3.37
N MET A 174 -2.91 24.02 -2.56
CA MET A 174 -4.13 24.57 -2.00
C MET A 174 -3.97 24.76 -0.49
N LYS A 175 -3.47 25.94 -0.09
CA LYS A 175 -3.21 26.27 1.32
C LYS A 175 -4.28 27.12 1.99
N ASP A 176 -5.15 27.76 1.21
CA ASP A 176 -6.17 28.68 1.68
C ASP A 176 -7.59 28.23 1.30
N VAL A 177 -8.59 28.74 2.00
CA VAL A 177 -9.98 28.58 1.60
C VAL A 177 -10.26 29.53 0.45
N VAL A 178 -10.62 28.98 -0.69
CA VAL A 178 -11.08 29.76 -1.84
C VAL A 178 -12.59 29.87 -1.79
N SER A 179 -13.11 31.11 -1.83
CA SER A 179 -14.55 31.33 -1.91
C SER A 179 -15.10 30.79 -3.24
N SER A 180 -16.30 30.19 -3.19
CA SER A 180 -17.02 29.77 -4.41
C SER A 180 -17.34 30.96 -5.34
N ASP A 181 -17.39 32.16 -4.79
CA ASP A 181 -17.69 33.40 -5.51
C ASP A 181 -16.42 34.12 -6.03
N ALA A 182 -15.23 33.50 -5.84
CA ALA A 182 -14.00 34.08 -6.34
C ALA A 182 -14.02 34.14 -7.88
N ASN A 183 -13.54 35.24 -8.43
CA ASN A 183 -13.51 35.47 -9.88
C ASN A 183 -12.56 34.52 -10.63
N ASP A 184 -11.59 33.94 -9.93
CA ASP A 184 -10.59 33.03 -10.48
C ASP A 184 -10.46 31.79 -9.58
N LEU A 185 -11.04 30.69 -10.03
CA LEU A 185 -10.97 29.37 -9.38
C LEU A 185 -9.98 28.45 -10.11
N ASP A 186 -9.15 29.01 -10.97
CA ASP A 186 -8.22 28.27 -11.81
C ASP A 186 -6.79 28.40 -11.26
N PHE A 187 -6.20 27.27 -10.85
CA PHE A 187 -4.91 27.20 -10.15
C PHE A 187 -3.86 26.52 -11.02
N PRO A 188 -2.70 27.16 -11.28
CA PRO A 188 -1.60 26.51 -11.98
C PRO A 188 -0.96 25.43 -11.12
N ARG A 189 -0.24 24.53 -11.75
CA ARG A 189 0.62 23.58 -11.07
C ARG A 189 1.84 24.29 -10.47
N ALA A 190 2.17 23.99 -9.23
CA ALA A 190 3.46 24.32 -8.65
C ALA A 190 4.53 23.33 -9.15
N SER A 191 5.77 23.78 -9.24
CA SER A 191 6.90 22.90 -9.60
C SER A 191 7.15 21.82 -8.54
N VAL A 192 7.89 20.77 -8.91
CA VAL A 192 8.31 19.71 -7.97
C VAL A 192 8.91 20.32 -6.70
N ASP A 193 9.85 21.25 -6.83
CA ASP A 193 10.55 21.81 -5.68
C ASP A 193 9.64 22.66 -4.79
N GLU A 194 8.70 23.42 -5.37
CA GLU A 194 7.70 24.16 -4.59
C GLU A 194 6.73 23.24 -3.85
N VAL A 195 6.30 22.15 -4.47
CA VAL A 195 5.43 21.16 -3.82
C VAL A 195 6.16 20.49 -2.66
N VAL A 196 7.42 20.11 -2.86
CA VAL A 196 8.26 19.48 -1.83
C VAL A 196 8.47 20.43 -0.65
N GLU A 197 8.82 21.69 -0.90
CA GLU A 197 9.00 22.69 0.16
C GLU A 197 7.71 22.96 0.93
N PHE A 198 6.58 23.05 0.23
CA PHE A 198 5.27 23.23 0.87
C PHE A 198 4.96 22.08 1.82
N ILE A 199 5.08 20.83 1.36
CA ILE A 199 4.77 19.64 2.18
C ILE A 199 5.72 19.57 3.39
N ASP A 200 7.02 19.78 3.19
CA ASP A 200 8.01 19.73 4.28
C ASP A 200 7.76 20.84 5.31
N SER A 201 7.45 22.06 4.87
CA SER A 201 7.16 23.20 5.76
C SER A 201 5.91 22.94 6.61
N GLU A 202 4.84 22.37 6.04
CA GLU A 202 3.61 22.02 6.75
C GLU A 202 3.85 20.94 7.80
N LEU A 203 4.61 19.90 7.45
CA LEU A 203 4.95 18.81 8.38
C LEU A 203 5.85 19.31 9.52
N ARG A 204 6.85 20.15 9.23
CA ARG A 204 7.67 20.79 10.28
C ARG A 204 6.86 21.68 11.21
N ALA A 205 5.90 22.40 10.68
CA ALA A 205 5.05 23.29 11.48
C ALA A 205 4.14 22.53 12.46
N CYS A 206 3.62 21.35 12.09
CA CYS A 206 2.75 20.57 12.98
C CYS A 206 3.52 19.63 13.93
N LEU A 207 4.77 19.25 13.62
CA LEU A 207 5.59 18.31 14.40
C LEU A 207 5.59 18.57 15.92
N PRO A 208 5.81 19.81 16.43
CA PRO A 208 5.89 20.06 17.87
C PRO A 208 4.60 19.70 18.62
N MET A 209 3.45 19.79 17.95
CA MET A 209 2.12 19.59 18.56
C MET A 209 1.58 18.17 18.37
N LEU A 210 2.22 17.35 17.52
CA LEU A 210 1.81 15.96 17.34
C LEU A 210 2.24 15.10 18.54
N PRO A 211 1.42 14.10 18.94
CA PRO A 211 1.80 13.16 19.99
C PRO A 211 2.92 12.23 19.52
N ASP A 212 3.72 11.75 20.47
CA ASP A 212 4.72 10.72 20.21
C ASP A 212 4.06 9.35 19.93
N LEU A 213 2.89 9.12 20.54
CA LEU A 213 2.13 7.88 20.41
C LEU A 213 0.62 8.17 20.52
N GLU A 214 -0.17 7.54 19.65
CA GLU A 214 -1.62 7.46 19.83
C GLU A 214 -1.98 6.06 20.38
N THR A 215 -2.62 6.00 21.52
CA THR A 215 -2.96 4.75 22.21
C THR A 215 -4.42 4.35 22.05
N SER A 216 -5.27 5.27 21.59
CA SER A 216 -6.70 5.02 21.40
C SER A 216 -6.94 4.27 20.09
N SER A 217 -7.59 3.11 20.17
CA SER A 217 -8.00 2.35 18.98
C SER A 217 -9.00 3.10 18.10
N GLU A 218 -9.79 3.99 18.69
CA GLU A 218 -10.74 4.87 17.96
C GLU A 218 -10.02 5.94 17.14
N ARG A 219 -8.76 6.19 17.45
CA ARG A 219 -7.90 7.20 16.82
C ARG A 219 -6.70 6.58 16.10
N ALA A 220 -6.79 5.32 15.71
CA ALA A 220 -5.67 4.56 15.12
C ALA A 220 -4.94 5.29 13.98
N ALA A 221 -5.65 6.07 13.15
CA ALA A 221 -5.06 6.84 12.05
C ALA A 221 -4.65 8.27 12.44
N ALA A 222 -4.76 8.66 13.73
CA ALA A 222 -4.36 9.99 14.14
C ALA A 222 -2.86 10.20 13.88
N PRO A 223 -2.47 11.41 13.41
CA PRO A 223 -1.08 11.74 13.14
C PRO A 223 -0.22 11.66 14.40
N THR A 224 0.99 11.12 14.24
CA THR A 224 2.04 11.11 15.25
C THR A 224 3.30 11.74 14.69
N LYS A 225 4.26 12.09 15.57
CA LYS A 225 5.58 12.56 15.14
C LYS A 225 6.28 11.52 14.25
N SER A 226 6.18 10.21 14.59
CA SER A 226 6.74 9.14 13.74
C SER A 226 6.18 9.19 12.32
N ALA A 227 4.87 9.38 12.17
CA ALA A 227 4.23 9.49 10.85
C ALA A 227 4.72 10.74 10.07
N ALA A 228 4.86 11.88 10.75
CA ALA A 228 5.33 13.11 10.11
C ALA A 228 6.78 12.99 9.64
N TYR A 229 7.68 12.44 10.45
CA TYR A 229 9.07 12.17 10.04
C TYR A 229 9.13 11.15 8.90
N ALA A 230 8.30 10.11 8.93
CA ALA A 230 8.22 9.10 7.88
C ALA A 230 7.78 9.70 6.53
N ILE A 231 6.76 10.58 6.51
CA ILE A 231 6.34 11.25 5.28
C ILE A 231 7.45 12.17 4.76
N ARG A 232 8.11 12.93 5.64
CA ARG A 232 9.25 13.77 5.24
C ARG A 232 10.37 12.96 4.60
N ALA A 233 10.74 11.83 5.19
CA ALA A 233 11.76 10.93 4.64
C ALA A 233 11.38 10.42 3.24
N LYS A 234 10.16 9.92 3.06
CA LYS A 234 9.68 9.49 1.73
C LYS A 234 9.62 10.64 0.73
N LEU A 235 9.16 11.79 1.13
CA LEU A 235 9.09 12.99 0.30
C LEU A 235 10.46 13.34 -0.32
N PHE A 236 11.52 13.35 0.50
CA PHE A 236 12.87 13.67 0.02
C PHE A 236 13.48 12.55 -0.82
N ILE A 237 13.19 11.28 -0.54
CA ILE A 237 13.55 10.16 -1.43
C ILE A 237 12.92 10.34 -2.81
N TYR A 238 11.63 10.65 -2.87
CA TYR A 238 10.95 10.88 -4.16
C TYR A 238 11.51 12.09 -4.89
N ALA A 239 11.72 13.21 -4.17
CA ALA A 239 12.30 14.42 -4.74
C ALA A 239 13.73 14.23 -5.29
N ALA A 240 14.50 13.29 -4.74
CA ALA A 240 15.84 12.94 -5.20
C ALA A 240 15.85 11.89 -6.33
N SER A 241 14.75 11.10 -6.45
CA SER A 241 14.69 9.99 -7.42
C SER A 241 14.61 10.48 -8.87
N PRO A 242 15.15 9.70 -9.84
CA PRO A 242 15.26 10.11 -11.24
C PRO A 242 13.99 10.68 -11.88
N LEU A 243 12.80 10.10 -11.61
CA LEU A 243 11.53 10.58 -12.16
C LEU A 243 11.25 12.05 -11.83
N PHE A 244 11.63 12.51 -10.64
CA PHE A 244 11.37 13.85 -10.12
C PHE A 244 12.61 14.75 -10.14
N ASN A 245 13.76 14.20 -10.49
CA ASN A 245 15.06 14.88 -10.41
C ASN A 245 15.89 14.66 -11.69
N GLY A 246 15.35 15.11 -12.82
CA GLY A 246 16.10 15.21 -14.07
C GLY A 246 16.23 13.93 -14.90
N GLY A 247 15.74 12.78 -14.42
CA GLY A 247 15.85 11.50 -15.16
C GLY A 247 14.76 11.27 -16.20
N TYR A 248 13.70 12.07 -16.24
CA TYR A 248 12.63 11.98 -17.23
C TYR A 248 12.68 13.16 -18.19
N ALA A 249 13.30 12.96 -19.37
CA ALA A 249 13.59 14.02 -20.33
C ALA A 249 12.33 14.79 -20.79
N GLU A 250 11.23 14.09 -21.03
CA GLU A 250 9.95 14.70 -21.44
C GLU A 250 9.35 15.57 -20.33
N ALA A 251 9.56 15.20 -19.07
CA ALA A 251 9.11 15.99 -17.92
C ALA A 251 9.97 17.25 -17.72
N ILE A 252 11.28 17.18 -17.98
CA ILE A 252 12.16 18.36 -17.92
C ILE A 252 11.71 19.42 -18.92
N ALA A 253 11.17 19.03 -20.08
CA ALA A 253 10.67 19.97 -21.08
C ALA A 253 9.33 20.61 -20.72
N LEU A 254 8.62 20.07 -19.69
CA LEU A 254 7.30 20.54 -19.31
C LEU A 254 7.35 21.89 -18.61
N LYS A 255 6.61 22.85 -19.18
CA LYS A 255 6.40 24.19 -18.62
C LYS A 255 4.90 24.45 -18.44
N ASP A 256 4.56 25.32 -17.52
CA ASP A 256 3.21 25.87 -17.43
C ASP A 256 2.94 26.88 -18.56
N ASN A 257 1.73 27.43 -18.61
CA ASN A 257 1.31 28.37 -19.64
C ASN A 257 2.00 29.74 -19.54
N GLU A 258 2.71 30.04 -18.45
CA GLU A 258 3.51 31.22 -18.22
C GLU A 258 5.00 31.00 -18.53
N GLY A 259 5.37 29.75 -18.91
CA GLY A 259 6.75 29.37 -19.24
C GLY A 259 7.59 28.91 -18.05
N LYS A 260 6.99 28.75 -16.87
CA LYS A 260 7.66 28.27 -15.67
C LYS A 260 7.97 26.78 -15.80
N GLN A 261 9.21 26.40 -15.48
CA GLN A 261 9.66 25.02 -15.43
C GLN A 261 8.96 24.26 -14.30
N LEU A 262 8.36 23.10 -14.61
CA LEU A 262 7.64 22.30 -13.61
C LEU A 262 8.50 21.19 -12.99
N PHE A 263 9.44 20.62 -13.73
CA PHE A 263 10.39 19.63 -13.22
C PHE A 263 11.81 20.22 -13.19
N PRO A 264 12.58 20.01 -12.13
CA PRO A 264 13.94 20.52 -12.03
C PRO A 264 14.90 19.71 -12.91
N PRO A 265 16.05 20.27 -13.28
CA PRO A 265 17.18 19.49 -13.75
C PRO A 265 17.73 18.60 -12.63
N ALA A 266 18.59 17.64 -12.98
CA ALA A 266 19.22 16.76 -12.00
C ALA A 266 20.05 17.56 -10.98
N ASP A 267 19.86 17.25 -9.71
CA ASP A 267 20.58 17.83 -8.58
C ASP A 267 20.90 16.74 -7.57
N GLU A 268 22.15 16.27 -7.57
CA GLU A 268 22.62 15.22 -6.67
C GLU A 268 22.57 15.64 -5.18
N SER A 269 22.55 16.92 -4.88
CA SER A 269 22.42 17.40 -3.52
C SER A 269 21.11 17.00 -2.83
N LYS A 270 20.08 16.65 -3.59
CA LYS A 270 18.80 16.17 -3.07
C LYS A 270 18.93 14.83 -2.32
N TRP A 271 19.88 13.98 -2.71
CA TRP A 271 20.17 12.75 -1.97
C TRP A 271 20.71 13.02 -0.57
N HIS A 272 21.50 14.08 -0.38
CA HIS A 272 21.92 14.50 0.98
C HIS A 272 20.73 14.95 1.83
N LYS A 273 19.72 15.61 1.25
CA LYS A 273 18.50 15.96 1.97
C LYS A 273 17.69 14.72 2.34
N ALA A 274 17.65 13.71 1.46
CA ALA A 274 17.01 12.43 1.74
C ALA A 274 17.70 11.69 2.88
N VAL A 275 19.03 11.58 2.87
CA VAL A 275 19.82 11.01 3.98
C VAL A 275 19.51 11.75 5.27
N LYS A 276 19.55 13.09 5.26
CA LYS A 276 19.28 13.89 6.47
C LYS A 276 17.87 13.66 7.03
N ALA A 277 16.85 13.58 6.17
CA ALA A 277 15.47 13.34 6.60
C ALA A 277 15.28 11.95 7.21
N LEU A 278 16.00 10.94 6.71
CA LEU A 278 16.03 9.59 7.27
C LEU A 278 16.78 9.54 8.61
N GLU A 279 17.89 10.25 8.72
CA GLU A 279 18.62 10.41 9.97
C GLU A 279 17.79 11.14 11.03
N ASP A 280 17.02 12.16 10.66
CA ASP A 280 16.07 12.84 11.56
C ASP A 280 15.00 11.86 12.08
N LEU A 281 14.45 11.01 11.19
CA LEU A 281 13.50 9.96 11.57
C LEU A 281 14.14 8.99 12.58
N PHE A 282 15.32 8.43 12.28
CA PHE A 282 15.95 7.45 13.15
C PHE A 282 16.39 8.06 14.48
N THR A 283 16.96 9.27 14.48
CA THR A 283 17.30 9.99 15.72
C THR A 283 16.06 10.17 16.60
N TYR A 284 14.92 10.51 16.02
CA TYR A 284 13.67 10.62 16.75
C TYR A 284 13.22 9.25 17.30
N LEU A 285 13.20 8.20 16.47
CA LEU A 285 12.79 6.86 16.88
C LEU A 285 13.68 6.29 17.99
N ASP A 286 15.00 6.48 17.88
CA ASP A 286 15.96 6.07 18.90
C ASP A 286 15.73 6.81 20.22
N SER A 287 15.40 8.10 20.18
CA SER A 287 15.05 8.87 21.38
C SER A 287 13.80 8.34 22.10
N GLN A 288 12.89 7.70 21.37
CA GLN A 288 11.69 7.07 21.93
C GLN A 288 11.95 5.66 22.48
N GLY A 289 13.03 5.00 22.05
CA GLY A 289 13.48 3.69 22.55
C GLY A 289 12.53 2.52 22.27
N ARG A 290 11.60 2.65 21.32
CA ARG A 290 10.52 1.65 21.11
C ARG A 290 10.35 1.16 19.68
N ASN A 291 10.83 1.90 18.70
CA ASN A 291 10.68 1.50 17.31
C ASN A 291 11.90 0.71 16.84
N GLN A 292 11.67 -0.55 16.52
CA GLN A 292 12.66 -1.50 15.98
C GLN A 292 11.93 -2.51 15.10
N LEU A 293 12.64 -3.26 14.28
CA LEU A 293 12.03 -4.36 13.54
C LEU A 293 11.31 -5.31 14.50
N TYR A 294 10.16 -5.81 14.09
CA TYR A 294 9.40 -6.76 14.90
C TYR A 294 10.08 -8.14 14.82
N ILE A 295 10.60 -8.59 15.95
CA ILE A 295 11.38 -9.82 16.06
C ILE A 295 10.86 -10.66 17.20
N ILE A 296 10.47 -11.89 16.89
CA ILE A 296 10.18 -12.95 17.86
C ILE A 296 11.38 -13.88 17.92
N ARG A 297 11.73 -14.31 19.13
CA ARG A 297 12.85 -15.23 19.36
C ARG A 297 12.36 -16.54 19.94
N ASN A 298 13.02 -17.62 19.51
CA ASN A 298 12.90 -18.95 20.09
C ASN A 298 13.47 -18.98 21.52
N GLU A 299 13.23 -20.06 22.25
CA GLU A 299 13.75 -20.26 23.61
C GLU A 299 15.28 -20.24 23.69
N ASP A 300 15.96 -20.66 22.61
CA ASP A 300 17.43 -20.64 22.50
C ASP A 300 18.01 -19.25 22.12
N GLY A 301 17.15 -18.24 21.97
CA GLY A 301 17.54 -16.87 21.60
C GLY A 301 17.67 -16.62 20.10
N THR A 302 17.56 -17.63 19.24
CA THR A 302 17.54 -17.47 17.78
C THR A 302 16.26 -16.76 17.31
N ILE A 303 16.31 -16.10 16.16
CA ILE A 303 15.13 -15.47 15.59
C ILE A 303 14.19 -16.54 15.03
N ASP A 304 12.90 -16.45 15.37
CA ASP A 304 11.84 -17.14 14.65
C ASP A 304 11.34 -16.23 13.51
N PRO A 305 11.77 -16.44 12.26
CA PRO A 305 11.39 -15.59 11.16
C PRO A 305 9.88 -15.71 10.82
N TYR A 306 9.29 -16.87 11.02
CA TYR A 306 7.87 -17.09 10.72
C TYR A 306 6.96 -16.33 11.69
N ALA A 307 7.21 -16.45 12.99
CA ALA A 307 6.46 -15.71 14.00
C ALA A 307 6.69 -14.19 13.86
N SER A 308 7.92 -13.76 13.56
CA SER A 308 8.25 -12.36 13.34
C SER A 308 7.48 -11.77 12.14
N LEU A 309 7.50 -12.44 11.00
CA LEU A 309 6.80 -12.01 9.79
C LEU A 309 5.27 -12.00 9.96
N TYR A 310 4.73 -12.99 10.68
CA TYR A 310 3.30 -13.03 10.99
C TYR A 310 2.89 -11.87 11.90
N GLY A 311 3.67 -11.61 12.95
CA GLY A 311 3.37 -10.59 13.95
C GLY A 311 3.34 -9.17 13.40
N ILE A 312 4.05 -8.85 12.33
CA ILE A 312 3.98 -7.53 11.68
C ILE A 312 2.52 -7.14 11.36
N ASN A 313 1.71 -8.09 10.93
CA ASN A 313 0.34 -7.84 10.53
C ASN A 313 -0.68 -8.05 11.66
N PHE A 314 -0.38 -8.84 12.67
CA PHE A 314 -1.37 -9.32 13.62
C PHE A 314 -1.11 -8.94 15.08
N GLU A 315 0.09 -8.50 15.42
CA GLU A 315 0.42 -8.12 16.79
C GLU A 315 0.26 -6.60 16.99
N PHE A 316 -0.91 -6.20 17.47
CA PHE A 316 -1.29 -4.80 17.70
C PHE A 316 -1.83 -4.54 19.11
N THR A 317 -1.66 -5.50 20.03
CA THR A 317 -2.08 -5.33 21.41
C THR A 317 -1.14 -4.42 22.17
N ASN A 318 -1.67 -3.47 22.93
CA ASN A 318 -0.92 -2.57 23.82
C ASN A 318 0.26 -1.84 23.15
N ASN A 319 0.14 -1.51 21.86
CA ASN A 319 1.23 -0.93 21.06
C ASN A 319 2.50 -1.81 21.00
N SER A 320 2.31 -3.12 21.04
CA SER A 320 3.40 -4.11 21.01
C SER A 320 4.13 -4.19 19.67
N ASN A 321 3.51 -3.74 18.57
CA ASN A 321 4.16 -3.75 17.26
C ASN A 321 5.16 -2.60 17.13
N THR A 322 6.44 -2.93 17.35
CA THR A 322 7.55 -1.97 17.34
C THR A 322 7.94 -1.51 15.93
N GLU A 323 7.53 -2.21 14.90
CA GLU A 323 7.91 -1.92 13.51
C GLU A 323 6.98 -0.93 12.83
N VAL A 324 5.68 -0.91 13.20
CA VAL A 324 4.69 -0.07 12.54
C VAL A 324 4.79 1.37 13.05
N LEU A 325 5.01 2.30 12.13
CA LEU A 325 5.13 3.73 12.42
C LEU A 325 3.80 4.47 12.29
N TRP A 326 2.95 4.04 11.36
CA TRP A 326 1.63 4.61 11.16
C TRP A 326 0.69 3.60 10.48
N TYR A 327 -0.56 3.55 10.91
CA TYR A 327 -1.56 2.63 10.39
C TYR A 327 -2.97 3.23 10.42
N THR A 328 -3.88 2.67 9.65
CA THR A 328 -5.30 3.02 9.66
C THR A 328 -6.13 1.87 10.21
N SER A 329 -7.22 2.20 10.92
CA SER A 329 -8.23 1.23 11.36
C SER A 329 -9.06 0.69 10.18
N LYS A 330 -9.03 1.34 9.02
CA LYS A 330 -9.63 0.82 7.80
C LYS A 330 -9.01 -0.53 7.49
N ASN A 331 -9.82 -1.56 7.55
CA ASN A 331 -9.41 -2.89 7.17
C ASN A 331 -10.57 -3.54 6.43
N SER A 332 -10.29 -4.03 5.26
CA SER A 332 -11.21 -4.81 4.44
C SER A 332 -11.09 -6.29 4.68
N TRP A 333 -10.41 -6.67 5.73
CA TRP A 333 -10.18 -8.05 6.09
C TRP A 333 -11.37 -8.57 6.88
N GLY A 334 -12.57 -8.25 6.38
CA GLY A 334 -13.82 -8.59 7.00
C GLY A 334 -14.03 -10.08 7.16
N ALA A 335 -15.18 -10.43 7.68
CA ALA A 335 -15.67 -11.78 7.66
C ALA A 335 -15.74 -12.26 6.21
N LEU A 336 -15.67 -13.54 6.00
CA LEU A 336 -15.84 -14.15 4.67
C LEU A 336 -17.17 -13.80 4.00
N ASN A 337 -18.18 -13.48 4.79
CA ASN A 337 -19.42 -12.93 4.27
C ASN A 337 -19.24 -11.63 3.48
N ASP A 338 -18.16 -10.90 3.76
CA ASP A 338 -17.82 -9.65 3.09
C ASP A 338 -16.88 -9.86 1.90
N GLU A 339 -16.63 -11.14 1.52
CA GLU A 339 -15.77 -11.51 0.38
C GLU A 339 -14.34 -10.90 0.43
N GLY A 340 -13.88 -10.57 1.64
CA GLY A 340 -12.60 -9.93 1.88
C GLY A 340 -11.39 -10.71 1.39
N ARG A 341 -10.20 -10.18 1.69
CA ARG A 341 -8.92 -10.75 1.25
C ARG A 341 -8.79 -12.25 1.53
N GLU A 342 -9.23 -12.71 2.71
CA GLU A 342 -9.17 -14.13 3.09
C GLU A 342 -9.88 -15.01 2.06
N ARG A 343 -11.11 -14.68 1.69
CA ARG A 343 -11.86 -15.46 0.71
C ARG A 343 -11.22 -15.42 -0.66
N ARG A 344 -10.73 -14.23 -1.08
CA ARG A 344 -10.11 -14.02 -2.39
C ARG A 344 -8.77 -14.73 -2.52
N CYS A 345 -8.02 -14.86 -1.44
CA CYS A 345 -6.72 -15.53 -1.40
C CYS A 345 -6.81 -17.00 -0.95
N THR A 346 -7.98 -17.51 -0.55
CA THR A 346 -8.18 -18.91 -0.20
C THR A 346 -8.41 -19.75 -1.45
N PRO A 347 -7.76 -20.94 -1.58
CA PRO A 347 -8.00 -21.87 -2.68
C PRO A 347 -9.49 -22.26 -2.78
N ARG A 348 -10.04 -22.33 -3.98
CA ARG A 348 -11.45 -22.66 -4.21
C ARG A 348 -11.80 -24.09 -3.76
N SER A 349 -10.87 -25.02 -3.90
CA SER A 349 -11.03 -26.41 -3.42
C SER A 349 -11.14 -26.52 -1.90
N VAL A 350 -10.89 -25.43 -1.19
CA VAL A 350 -10.95 -25.31 0.27
C VAL A 350 -12.03 -24.29 0.64
N TYR A 351 -13.11 -24.75 1.26
CA TYR A 351 -14.09 -23.92 1.98
C TYR A 351 -14.67 -22.71 1.24
N GLN A 352 -15.01 -22.85 -0.04
CA GLN A 352 -15.61 -21.76 -0.82
C GLN A 352 -14.69 -20.54 -1.00
N GLY A 353 -13.39 -20.74 -0.99
CA GLY A 353 -12.43 -19.72 -1.41
C GLY A 353 -12.69 -19.29 -2.86
N PHE A 354 -12.20 -18.11 -3.25
CA PHE A 354 -12.38 -17.61 -4.60
C PHE A 354 -11.17 -17.83 -5.52
N ASN A 355 -10.01 -18.17 -4.97
CA ASN A 355 -8.81 -18.45 -5.76
C ASN A 355 -8.44 -17.31 -6.71
N ASN A 356 -8.53 -16.05 -6.24
CA ASN A 356 -8.65 -14.88 -7.13
C ASN A 356 -7.36 -14.06 -7.27
N VAL A 357 -6.48 -14.05 -6.23
CA VAL A 357 -5.29 -13.20 -6.21
C VAL A 357 -4.05 -14.06 -6.47
N GLY A 358 -3.63 -14.11 -7.73
CA GLY A 358 -2.45 -14.86 -8.15
C GLY A 358 -1.17 -14.06 -8.01
N ILE A 359 -0.04 -14.75 -7.72
CA ILE A 359 1.30 -14.18 -7.75
C ILE A 359 1.91 -14.48 -9.11
N ILE A 360 2.64 -13.54 -9.70
CA ILE A 360 3.32 -13.68 -10.98
C ILE A 360 4.59 -14.50 -10.78
N GLN A 361 4.97 -15.36 -11.75
CA GLN A 361 6.17 -16.22 -11.65
C GLN A 361 7.45 -15.42 -11.45
N GLU A 362 7.56 -14.24 -12.04
CA GLU A 362 8.70 -13.33 -11.89
C GLU A 362 8.87 -12.85 -10.44
N MET A 363 7.79 -12.78 -9.65
CA MET A 363 7.88 -12.52 -8.21
C MET A 363 8.28 -13.76 -7.43
N ILE A 364 7.79 -14.94 -7.82
CA ILE A 364 8.22 -16.24 -7.25
C ILE A 364 9.74 -16.43 -7.42
N ASP A 365 10.27 -16.10 -8.58
CA ASP A 365 11.70 -16.21 -8.89
C ASP A 365 12.56 -15.18 -8.12
N ALA A 366 11.98 -14.06 -7.70
CA ALA A 366 12.70 -13.02 -6.98
C ALA A 366 13.12 -13.46 -5.56
N TYR A 367 12.33 -14.32 -4.90
CA TYR A 367 12.65 -14.79 -3.55
C TYR A 367 14.00 -15.50 -3.50
N PHE A 368 14.73 -15.31 -2.39
CA PHE A 368 16.00 -15.96 -2.16
C PHE A 368 15.84 -17.46 -1.82
N MET A 369 16.94 -18.17 -1.91
CA MET A 369 17.10 -19.48 -1.31
C MET A 369 17.42 -19.32 0.20
N LYS A 370 17.30 -20.39 0.98
CA LYS A 370 17.55 -20.36 2.44
C LYS A 370 18.98 -19.94 2.83
N ASP A 371 19.94 -20.06 1.89
CA ASP A 371 21.32 -19.59 2.07
C ASP A 371 21.47 -18.07 1.80
N GLY A 372 20.36 -17.38 1.49
CA GLY A 372 20.32 -15.95 1.23
C GLY A 372 20.78 -15.53 -0.17
N LYS A 373 21.09 -16.46 -1.08
CA LYS A 373 21.47 -16.19 -2.46
C LYS A 373 20.25 -16.26 -3.37
N SER A 374 20.38 -15.66 -4.55
CA SER A 374 19.37 -15.79 -5.60
C SER A 374 19.29 -17.22 -6.14
N ILE A 375 18.20 -17.55 -6.85
CA ILE A 375 18.05 -18.86 -7.53
C ILE A 375 19.12 -19.12 -8.59
N ASP A 376 19.72 -18.06 -9.13
CA ASP A 376 20.78 -18.17 -10.15
C ASP A 376 22.19 -18.34 -9.54
N GLU A 377 22.38 -18.02 -8.27
CA GLU A 377 23.66 -18.04 -7.56
C GLU A 377 23.76 -19.15 -6.52
N SER A 378 22.63 -19.64 -6.03
CA SER A 378 22.58 -20.64 -4.95
C SER A 378 22.80 -22.05 -5.49
N PRO A 379 23.73 -22.84 -4.91
CA PRO A 379 23.89 -24.24 -5.23
C PRO A 379 22.72 -25.11 -4.79
N LEU A 380 21.76 -24.55 -4.05
CA LEU A 380 20.54 -25.24 -3.58
C LEU A 380 19.44 -25.26 -4.64
N TYR A 381 19.63 -24.58 -5.77
CA TYR A 381 18.68 -24.52 -6.88
C TYR A 381 19.30 -25.07 -8.15
N ASP A 382 18.60 -25.98 -8.83
CA ASP A 382 19.01 -26.52 -10.12
C ASP A 382 17.92 -26.31 -11.17
N ARG A 383 18.24 -25.48 -12.17
CA ARG A 383 17.36 -25.16 -13.31
C ARG A 383 16.97 -26.40 -14.13
N ASN A 384 17.80 -27.45 -14.14
CA ASN A 384 17.53 -28.65 -14.93
C ASN A 384 16.48 -29.55 -14.29
N THR A 385 16.33 -29.47 -12.97
CA THR A 385 15.41 -30.31 -12.19
C THR A 385 14.30 -29.51 -11.49
N GLU A 386 14.21 -28.20 -11.73
CA GLU A 386 13.31 -27.29 -11.01
C GLU A 386 11.83 -27.72 -11.05
N TYR A 387 11.39 -28.35 -12.15
CA TYR A 387 10.02 -28.84 -12.34
C TYR A 387 9.78 -30.30 -11.94
N GLU A 388 10.81 -31.01 -11.50
CA GLU A 388 10.66 -32.39 -11.00
C GLU A 388 9.90 -32.39 -9.67
N LEU A 389 8.98 -33.36 -9.55
CA LEU A 389 8.16 -33.55 -8.37
C LEU A 389 8.77 -34.61 -7.44
N ASP A 390 8.68 -34.39 -6.14
CA ASP A 390 8.98 -35.46 -5.15
C ASP A 390 7.76 -36.37 -4.90
N GLU A 391 7.90 -37.30 -3.96
CA GLU A 391 6.85 -38.23 -3.56
C GLU A 391 5.61 -37.55 -2.98
N ASN A 392 5.70 -36.30 -2.64
CA ASN A 392 4.60 -35.46 -2.15
C ASN A 392 4.05 -34.51 -3.21
N ASP A 393 4.41 -34.64 -4.49
CA ASP A 393 4.07 -33.76 -5.61
C ASP A 393 4.54 -32.32 -5.42
N ILE A 394 5.61 -32.09 -4.68
CA ILE A 394 6.22 -30.77 -4.49
C ILE A 394 7.39 -30.63 -5.45
N ALA A 395 7.33 -29.60 -6.28
CA ALA A 395 8.40 -29.32 -7.24
C ALA A 395 9.68 -28.81 -6.55
N ASN A 396 10.83 -29.17 -7.11
CA ASN A 396 12.13 -28.78 -6.57
C ASN A 396 12.28 -27.25 -6.47
N MET A 397 11.69 -26.49 -7.39
CA MET A 397 11.72 -25.02 -7.38
C MET A 397 11.12 -24.39 -6.11
N TYR A 398 10.30 -25.12 -5.37
CA TYR A 398 9.68 -24.63 -4.12
C TYR A 398 10.47 -25.01 -2.87
N LYS A 399 11.48 -25.86 -3.01
CA LYS A 399 12.29 -26.35 -1.89
C LYS A 399 13.44 -25.42 -1.56
N ASN A 400 13.88 -25.45 -0.32
CA ASN A 400 15.02 -24.66 0.17
C ASN A 400 14.89 -23.14 -0.06
N ARG A 401 13.67 -22.62 -0.14
CA ARG A 401 13.43 -21.18 -0.26
C ARG A 401 13.54 -20.51 1.13
N GLU A 402 13.66 -19.21 1.11
CA GLU A 402 13.66 -18.37 2.33
C GLU A 402 12.30 -18.39 3.05
N PRO A 403 12.25 -18.05 4.36
CA PRO A 403 11.00 -18.05 5.12
C PRO A 403 9.90 -17.17 4.54
N ARG A 404 10.22 -15.99 3.95
CA ARG A 404 9.23 -15.10 3.34
C ARG A 404 8.48 -15.77 2.20
N PHE A 405 9.15 -16.62 1.40
CA PHE A 405 8.47 -17.39 0.36
C PHE A 405 7.33 -18.24 0.93
N TYR A 406 7.59 -18.99 2.01
CA TYR A 406 6.58 -19.84 2.62
C TYR A 406 5.49 -19.08 3.37
N MET A 407 5.78 -17.85 3.81
CA MET A 407 4.80 -16.98 4.46
C MET A 407 3.92 -16.21 3.47
N ASP A 408 4.37 -16.05 2.23
CA ASP A 408 3.75 -15.16 1.27
C ASP A 408 3.02 -15.90 0.14
N VAL A 409 3.36 -17.19 -0.11
CA VAL A 409 2.99 -17.93 -1.33
C VAL A 409 2.23 -19.21 -1.03
N THR A 410 1.05 -19.37 -1.63
CA THR A 410 0.39 -20.66 -1.81
C THR A 410 0.76 -21.23 -3.17
N TYR A 411 1.37 -22.40 -3.21
CA TYR A 411 1.82 -23.09 -4.43
C TYR A 411 1.28 -24.54 -4.51
N SER A 412 1.39 -25.16 -5.69
CA SER A 412 0.88 -26.52 -5.93
C SER A 412 1.63 -27.57 -5.13
N GLY A 413 0.92 -28.55 -4.56
CA GLY A 413 1.47 -29.66 -3.80
C GLY A 413 1.49 -29.46 -2.28
N ILE A 414 1.31 -28.23 -1.79
CA ILE A 414 1.31 -27.98 -0.33
C ILE A 414 0.02 -28.44 0.36
N ILE A 415 0.12 -28.73 1.63
CA ILE A 415 -1.04 -28.82 2.52
C ILE A 415 -1.43 -27.40 2.94
N TRP A 416 -2.70 -27.05 2.74
CA TRP A 416 -3.21 -25.75 3.18
C TRP A 416 -3.15 -25.65 4.70
N GLN A 417 -2.29 -24.77 5.21
CA GLN A 417 -1.94 -24.68 6.64
C GLN A 417 -3.15 -24.58 7.57
N ASN A 418 -4.17 -23.81 7.18
CA ASN A 418 -5.36 -23.65 8.00
C ASN A 418 -6.18 -24.95 8.12
N THR A 419 -6.11 -25.85 7.15
CA THR A 419 -6.79 -27.17 7.22
C THR A 419 -6.02 -28.19 8.05
N GLU A 420 -4.70 -28.11 8.06
CA GLU A 420 -3.85 -28.96 8.89
C GLU A 420 -4.13 -28.73 10.38
N LYS A 421 -4.15 -27.48 10.80
CA LYS A 421 -4.49 -27.07 12.17
C LYS A 421 -5.89 -27.52 12.61
N GLN A 422 -6.80 -27.76 11.67
CA GLN A 422 -8.16 -28.23 11.93
C GLN A 422 -8.32 -29.76 11.91
N GLY A 423 -7.22 -30.49 11.76
CA GLY A 423 -7.23 -31.94 11.72
C GLY A 423 -7.83 -32.55 10.44
N ASN A 424 -7.98 -31.77 9.38
CA ASN A 424 -8.45 -32.24 8.07
C ASN A 424 -7.56 -31.65 6.96
N PRO A 425 -6.28 -32.09 6.87
CA PRO A 425 -5.31 -31.56 5.94
C PRO A 425 -5.76 -31.75 4.49
N LYS A 426 -5.73 -30.64 3.71
CA LYS A 426 -6.04 -30.66 2.28
C LYS A 426 -4.84 -30.21 1.47
N LYS A 427 -4.41 -31.08 0.56
CA LYS A 427 -3.39 -30.78 -0.42
C LYS A 427 -3.98 -29.90 -1.52
N ILE A 428 -3.26 -28.87 -1.94
CA ILE A 428 -3.69 -27.89 -2.92
C ILE A 428 -3.00 -28.12 -4.26
N TYR A 429 -3.78 -28.15 -5.33
CA TYR A 429 -3.30 -28.26 -6.70
C TYR A 429 -3.96 -27.20 -7.58
N PHE A 430 -3.27 -26.79 -8.65
CA PHE A 430 -3.77 -25.81 -9.61
C PHE A 430 -3.90 -26.34 -11.04
N TYR A 431 -3.59 -27.62 -11.29
CA TYR A 431 -3.78 -28.23 -12.61
C TYR A 431 -5.28 -28.31 -12.97
N LYS A 432 -5.59 -28.49 -14.24
CA LYS A 432 -6.96 -28.54 -14.77
C LYS A 432 -7.78 -29.66 -14.08
N GLY A 433 -8.96 -29.28 -13.59
CA GLY A 433 -9.84 -30.20 -12.84
C GLY A 433 -9.52 -30.30 -11.34
N SER A 434 -8.46 -29.65 -10.84
CA SER A 434 -8.12 -29.66 -9.40
C SER A 434 -9.12 -28.89 -8.52
N GLY A 435 -9.99 -28.08 -9.12
CA GLY A 435 -10.90 -27.17 -8.42
C GLY A 435 -10.30 -25.77 -8.15
N ASN A 436 -8.99 -25.59 -8.36
CA ASN A 436 -8.31 -24.29 -8.29
C ASN A 436 -7.74 -23.85 -9.65
N ASP A 437 -8.12 -24.54 -10.72
CA ASP A 437 -7.74 -24.20 -12.08
C ASP A 437 -8.44 -22.90 -12.57
N ASN A 438 -8.12 -22.49 -13.79
CA ASN A 438 -8.69 -21.31 -14.42
C ASN A 438 -10.03 -21.57 -15.15
N SER A 439 -10.73 -22.67 -14.83
CA SER A 439 -12.01 -23.03 -15.47
C SER A 439 -13.12 -21.98 -15.27
N LYS A 440 -12.96 -21.11 -14.29
CA LYS A 440 -13.86 -19.97 -14.03
C LYS A 440 -13.13 -18.65 -14.23
N ALA A 441 -13.84 -17.66 -14.75
CA ALA A 441 -13.30 -16.35 -15.06
C ALA A 441 -12.70 -15.58 -13.87
N ASP A 442 -13.01 -15.99 -12.65
CA ASP A 442 -12.57 -15.39 -11.40
C ASP A 442 -11.47 -16.20 -10.67
N ASN A 443 -10.94 -17.23 -11.30
CA ASN A 443 -9.87 -18.06 -10.72
C ASN A 443 -8.47 -17.54 -11.07
N SER A 444 -7.45 -17.98 -10.33
CA SER A 444 -6.05 -17.64 -10.60
C SER A 444 -5.63 -18.05 -12.02
N TYR A 445 -4.86 -17.21 -12.66
CA TYR A 445 -4.24 -17.47 -13.97
C TYR A 445 -2.78 -17.91 -13.86
N THR A 446 -2.18 -17.84 -12.66
CA THR A 446 -0.73 -17.99 -12.48
C THR A 446 -0.32 -19.32 -11.86
N GLY A 447 -1.25 -20.03 -11.24
CA GLY A 447 -0.96 -21.26 -10.49
C GLY A 447 -0.42 -21.02 -9.07
N TYR A 448 -0.52 -19.79 -8.59
CA TYR A 448 -0.16 -19.38 -7.24
C TYR A 448 -1.26 -18.53 -6.62
N LEU A 449 -1.28 -18.43 -5.28
CA LEU A 449 -2.10 -17.45 -4.57
C LEU A 449 -1.29 -16.68 -3.54
N LEU A 450 -1.70 -15.46 -3.32
CA LEU A 450 -1.18 -14.61 -2.25
C LEU A 450 -1.55 -15.22 -0.89
N TYR A 451 -0.54 -15.44 -0.04
CA TYR A 451 -0.73 -15.88 1.34
C TYR A 451 -0.27 -14.82 2.36
N LYS A 452 0.58 -13.88 1.95
CA LYS A 452 1.07 -12.79 2.82
C LYS A 452 -0.07 -12.08 3.53
N GLY A 453 0.04 -11.98 4.84
CA GLY A 453 -0.96 -11.33 5.69
C GLY A 453 -2.30 -12.08 5.80
N MET A 454 -2.37 -13.38 5.45
CA MET A 454 -3.54 -14.22 5.73
C MET A 454 -3.60 -14.60 7.21
N CYS A 455 -4.80 -14.65 7.76
CA CYS A 455 -5.03 -15.09 9.13
C CYS A 455 -4.80 -16.61 9.23
N HIS A 456 -3.78 -17.03 9.98
CA HIS A 456 -3.46 -18.46 10.21
C HIS A 456 -4.45 -19.15 11.16
N GLU A 457 -5.24 -18.36 11.90
CA GLU A 457 -6.28 -18.86 12.81
C GLU A 457 -7.67 -18.92 12.15
N LEU A 458 -7.75 -18.66 10.85
CA LEU A 458 -9.00 -18.68 10.13
C LEU A 458 -9.63 -20.07 10.16
N LEU A 459 -10.82 -20.18 10.75
CA LEU A 459 -11.61 -21.40 10.74
C LEU A 459 -12.53 -21.42 9.53
N ASN A 460 -12.28 -22.35 8.66
CA ASN A 460 -13.04 -22.58 7.44
C ASN A 460 -14.28 -23.46 7.64
N THR A 461 -14.97 -23.33 8.73
CA THR A 461 -16.21 -24.08 8.98
C THR A 461 -17.41 -23.22 8.59
N GLY A 462 -17.70 -23.19 7.30
CA GLY A 462 -18.96 -22.66 6.77
C GLY A 462 -19.17 -21.15 6.77
N ASN A 463 -18.57 -20.38 7.69
CA ASN A 463 -18.71 -18.92 7.77
C ASN A 463 -17.40 -18.18 8.11
N PHE A 464 -16.25 -18.84 7.95
CA PHE A 464 -14.94 -18.27 8.31
C PHE A 464 -14.96 -17.52 9.65
N LYS A 465 -15.46 -18.24 10.65
CA LYS A 465 -15.91 -17.65 11.93
C LYS A 465 -14.78 -17.12 12.80
N LYS A 466 -13.55 -17.60 12.62
CA LYS A 466 -12.41 -17.13 13.38
C LYS A 466 -11.51 -16.30 12.49
N LYS A 467 -11.41 -15.03 12.80
CA LYS A 467 -10.56 -14.04 12.14
C LYS A 467 -9.82 -13.25 13.18
N GLN A 468 -8.67 -12.74 12.81
CA GLN A 468 -7.91 -11.79 13.62
C GLN A 468 -8.04 -10.39 13.03
N TYR A 469 -8.12 -9.39 13.92
CA TYR A 469 -8.00 -7.99 13.51
C TYR A 469 -6.58 -7.71 13.03
N ARG A 470 -6.46 -6.97 11.94
CA ARG A 470 -5.23 -6.37 11.46
C ARG A 470 -5.52 -5.02 10.84
N PRO A 471 -4.74 -4.00 11.14
CA PRO A 471 -4.91 -2.67 10.57
C PRO A 471 -4.35 -2.62 9.14
N GLY A 472 -4.68 -1.54 8.44
CA GLY A 472 -3.99 -1.17 7.22
C GLY A 472 -2.68 -0.45 7.55
N ILE A 473 -1.54 -1.08 7.33
CA ILE A 473 -0.22 -0.49 7.61
C ILE A 473 0.11 0.53 6.52
N LEU A 474 0.30 1.79 6.92
CA LEU A 474 0.70 2.88 6.03
C LEU A 474 2.22 2.99 5.93
N PHE A 475 2.90 2.94 7.07
CA PHE A 475 4.37 2.98 7.16
C PHE A 475 4.89 2.00 8.20
N ARG A 476 5.95 1.28 7.84
CA ARG A 476 6.71 0.39 8.74
C ARG A 476 8.21 0.53 8.54
N LEU A 477 8.96 0.26 9.58
CA LEU A 477 10.38 0.60 9.71
C LEU A 477 11.28 -0.07 8.65
N ALA A 478 10.97 -1.31 8.24
CA ALA A 478 11.75 -2.00 7.22
C ALA A 478 11.80 -1.23 5.88
N ASP A 479 10.72 -0.54 5.48
CA ASP A 479 10.73 0.33 4.29
C ASP A 479 11.81 1.42 4.44
N PHE A 480 11.86 2.10 5.58
CA PHE A 480 12.80 3.19 5.83
C PHE A 480 14.24 2.72 5.97
N TYR A 481 14.48 1.51 6.49
CA TYR A 481 15.82 0.92 6.50
C TYR A 481 16.36 0.75 5.07
N LEU A 482 15.54 0.22 4.18
CA LEU A 482 15.94 0.00 2.79
C LEU A 482 16.01 1.30 1.98
N LEU A 483 15.16 2.30 2.28
CA LEU A 483 15.27 3.66 1.71
C LEU A 483 16.55 4.37 2.18
N TYR A 484 16.97 4.13 3.42
CA TYR A 484 18.22 4.70 3.93
C TYR A 484 19.44 4.09 3.27
N ALA A 485 19.45 2.76 3.10
CA ALA A 485 20.50 2.08 2.34
C ALA A 485 20.59 2.65 0.90
N GLU A 486 19.46 2.90 0.25
CA GLU A 486 19.38 3.51 -1.09
C GLU A 486 19.98 4.92 -1.09
N ALA A 487 19.53 5.79 -0.19
CA ALA A 487 20.00 7.18 -0.13
C ALA A 487 21.52 7.26 0.18
N LEU A 488 22.00 6.43 1.10
CA LEU A 488 23.44 6.33 1.40
C LEU A 488 24.24 5.85 0.19
N ASN A 489 23.72 4.88 -0.56
CA ASN A 489 24.38 4.36 -1.75
C ASN A 489 24.55 5.44 -2.83
N HIS A 490 23.58 6.34 -2.98
CA HIS A 490 23.71 7.50 -3.88
C HIS A 490 24.74 8.53 -3.40
N VAL A 491 24.81 8.76 -2.08
CA VAL A 491 25.72 9.77 -1.51
C VAL A 491 27.16 9.26 -1.40
N ASN A 492 27.32 8.03 -0.91
CA ASN A 492 28.62 7.41 -0.71
C ASN A 492 28.54 5.89 -0.74
N PRO A 493 28.81 5.23 -1.86
CA PRO A 493 28.75 3.76 -1.95
C PRO A 493 29.67 3.00 -0.99
N ASN A 494 30.68 3.66 -0.41
CA ASN A 494 31.58 3.04 0.56
C ASN A 494 31.04 3.07 2.01
N ASP A 495 29.88 3.66 2.26
CA ASP A 495 29.30 3.71 3.58
C ASP A 495 28.88 2.31 4.06
N ALA A 496 29.45 1.87 5.18
CA ALA A 496 29.20 0.53 5.72
C ALA A 496 27.73 0.31 6.13
N ARG A 497 27.02 1.40 6.46
CA ARG A 497 25.61 1.37 6.86
C ARG A 497 24.69 0.86 5.75
N ILE A 498 25.09 0.95 4.47
CA ILE A 498 24.32 0.43 3.33
C ILE A 498 24.01 -1.04 3.54
N LEU A 499 25.03 -1.87 3.67
CA LEU A 499 24.85 -3.31 3.89
C LEU A 499 24.29 -3.61 5.28
N GLU A 500 24.67 -2.85 6.31
CA GLU A 500 24.14 -3.03 7.67
C GLU A 500 22.60 -2.92 7.72
N TYR A 501 22.00 -1.92 7.08
CA TYR A 501 20.57 -1.73 7.11
C TYR A 501 19.82 -2.77 6.25
N ILE A 502 20.41 -3.24 5.15
CA ILE A 502 19.87 -4.39 4.41
C ILE A 502 19.95 -5.65 5.28
N ASP A 503 21.06 -5.88 5.95
CA ASP A 503 21.31 -7.08 6.77
C ASP A 503 20.37 -7.17 7.98
N LYS A 504 19.95 -6.05 8.58
CA LYS A 504 18.92 -6.05 9.63
C LYS A 504 17.61 -6.67 9.14
N VAL A 505 17.20 -6.35 7.91
CA VAL A 505 15.98 -6.91 7.30
C VAL A 505 16.16 -8.39 6.98
N ARG A 506 17.29 -8.76 6.42
CA ARG A 506 17.65 -10.15 6.06
C ARG A 506 17.75 -11.06 7.29
N GLU A 507 18.38 -10.58 8.35
CA GLU A 507 18.50 -11.31 9.63
C GLU A 507 17.12 -11.60 10.23
N ARG A 508 16.21 -10.59 10.27
CA ARG A 508 14.83 -10.81 10.71
C ARG A 508 14.10 -11.83 9.82
N ALA A 509 14.37 -11.82 8.51
CA ALA A 509 13.79 -12.76 7.55
C ALA A 509 14.41 -14.18 7.64
N GLY A 510 15.42 -14.40 8.49
CA GLY A 510 16.06 -15.70 8.71
C GLY A 510 16.99 -16.14 7.58
N ILE A 511 17.61 -15.19 6.88
CA ILE A 511 18.60 -15.48 5.81
C ILE A 511 19.94 -14.81 6.09
N ALA A 512 21.00 -15.35 5.46
CA ALA A 512 22.36 -14.87 5.64
C ALA A 512 22.52 -13.39 5.26
N LYS A 513 23.36 -12.69 6.01
CA LYS A 513 23.71 -11.28 5.79
C LYS A 513 24.54 -11.10 4.53
N LEU A 514 24.34 -10.02 3.80
CA LEU A 514 25.16 -9.70 2.63
C LEU A 514 26.62 -9.44 3.01
N THR A 515 26.85 -8.87 4.18
CA THR A 515 28.21 -8.70 4.72
C THR A 515 28.96 -10.03 4.91
N GLU A 516 28.26 -11.16 5.04
CA GLU A 516 28.81 -12.50 5.20
C GLU A 516 28.97 -13.23 3.87
N ILE A 517 27.96 -13.16 2.97
CA ILE A 517 27.91 -13.97 1.74
C ILE A 517 28.33 -13.24 0.47
N ALA A 518 28.39 -11.90 0.49
CA ALA A 518 28.71 -11.04 -0.65
C ALA A 518 29.42 -9.73 -0.21
N PRO A 519 30.50 -9.79 0.60
CA PRO A 519 31.17 -8.59 1.12
C PRO A 519 31.77 -7.70 0.02
N GLU A 520 31.98 -8.24 -1.19
CA GLU A 520 32.47 -7.54 -2.38
C GLU A 520 31.44 -6.55 -2.96
N LEU A 521 30.20 -6.55 -2.48
CA LEU A 521 29.21 -5.54 -2.85
C LEU A 521 29.60 -4.15 -2.34
N LYS A 522 30.31 -4.07 -1.19
CA LYS A 522 30.70 -2.80 -0.58
C LYS A 522 31.49 -1.92 -1.54
N GLY A 523 31.05 -0.68 -1.71
CA GLY A 523 31.67 0.29 -2.61
C GLY A 523 31.26 0.17 -4.08
N ASN A 524 30.48 -0.84 -4.44
CA ASN A 524 29.96 -0.99 -5.79
C ASN A 524 28.52 -0.48 -5.87
N TYR A 525 28.36 0.75 -6.34
CA TYR A 525 27.06 1.43 -6.41
C TYR A 525 25.98 0.58 -7.11
N GLU A 526 26.28 0.06 -8.30
CA GLU A 526 25.28 -0.66 -9.12
C GLU A 526 24.84 -1.98 -8.46
N LYS A 527 25.81 -2.77 -7.96
CA LYS A 527 25.50 -4.04 -7.29
C LYS A 527 24.78 -3.83 -5.96
N GLN A 528 25.15 -2.82 -5.18
CA GLN A 528 24.44 -2.45 -3.96
C GLN A 528 23.01 -1.99 -4.29
N PHE A 529 22.83 -1.19 -5.34
CA PHE A 529 21.52 -0.73 -5.76
C PHE A 529 20.62 -1.89 -6.23
N GLU A 530 21.18 -2.86 -6.94
CA GLU A 530 20.48 -4.09 -7.32
C GLU A 530 20.05 -4.90 -6.09
N ALA A 531 20.94 -5.08 -5.11
CA ALA A 531 20.64 -5.77 -3.85
C ALA A 531 19.52 -5.06 -3.07
N ILE A 532 19.57 -3.71 -2.97
CA ILE A 532 18.51 -2.91 -2.34
C ILE A 532 17.17 -3.10 -3.06
N ARG A 533 17.15 -3.00 -4.38
CA ARG A 533 15.91 -3.17 -5.18
C ARG A 533 15.30 -4.54 -4.98
N ARG A 534 16.11 -5.60 -4.96
CA ARG A 534 15.65 -6.97 -4.75
C ARG A 534 15.12 -7.16 -3.34
N GLU A 535 15.84 -6.69 -2.32
CA GLU A 535 15.39 -6.78 -0.94
C GLU A 535 14.08 -6.03 -0.73
N ARG A 536 13.92 -4.82 -1.28
CA ARG A 536 12.67 -4.05 -1.24
C ARG A 536 11.51 -4.80 -1.91
N ARG A 537 11.75 -5.40 -3.08
CA ARG A 537 10.74 -6.15 -3.83
C ARG A 537 10.17 -7.31 -3.01
N ILE A 538 11.04 -8.06 -2.31
CA ILE A 538 10.63 -9.22 -1.51
C ILE A 538 10.00 -8.77 -0.19
N GLU A 539 10.69 -7.90 0.54
CA GLU A 539 10.25 -7.46 1.86
C GLU A 539 8.90 -6.75 1.83
N LEU A 540 8.70 -5.87 0.85
CA LEU A 540 7.50 -5.04 0.71
C LEU A 540 6.48 -5.61 -0.30
N PHE A 541 6.63 -6.89 -0.66
CA PHE A 541 5.73 -7.58 -1.56
C PHE A 541 4.26 -7.40 -1.17
N ALA A 542 3.41 -7.08 -2.14
CA ALA A 542 1.97 -6.86 -1.99
C ALA A 542 1.57 -5.69 -1.05
N GLU A 543 2.52 -4.80 -0.67
CA GLU A 543 2.26 -3.60 0.13
C GLU A 543 2.09 -2.32 -0.72
N GLY A 544 2.19 -2.45 -2.06
CA GLY A 544 1.96 -1.36 -3.01
C GLY A 544 3.20 -0.49 -3.29
N GLN A 545 4.34 -0.77 -2.67
CA GLN A 545 5.55 0.04 -2.86
C GLN A 545 6.20 -0.18 -4.24
N ARG A 546 6.18 -1.40 -4.75
CA ARG A 546 6.84 -1.79 -6.02
C ARG A 546 6.41 -0.92 -7.20
N TYR A 547 5.11 -0.63 -7.33
CA TYR A 547 4.57 0.21 -8.38
C TYR A 547 5.24 1.60 -8.46
N PHE A 548 5.41 2.24 -7.30
CA PHE A 548 6.04 3.55 -7.19
C PHE A 548 7.55 3.47 -7.30
N ASP A 549 8.17 2.45 -6.74
CA ASP A 549 9.62 2.24 -6.79
C ASP A 549 10.14 2.13 -8.23
N VAL A 550 9.54 1.26 -9.05
CA VAL A 550 9.99 1.08 -10.45
C VAL A 550 9.76 2.34 -11.30
N ARG A 551 8.76 3.16 -10.94
CA ARG A 551 8.51 4.43 -11.62
C ARG A 551 9.51 5.50 -11.18
N ARG A 552 9.70 5.71 -9.88
CA ARG A 552 10.64 6.71 -9.40
C ARG A 552 12.10 6.42 -9.81
N TRP A 553 12.46 5.13 -9.97
CA TRP A 553 13.75 4.70 -10.50
C TRP A 553 13.85 4.76 -12.04
N MET A 554 12.78 5.07 -12.76
CA MET A 554 12.71 5.02 -14.22
C MET A 554 13.05 3.63 -14.80
N LEU A 555 12.49 2.58 -14.20
CA LEU A 555 12.70 1.18 -14.55
C LEU A 555 11.43 0.44 -15.00
N ALA A 556 10.26 1.09 -14.94
CA ALA A 556 8.98 0.42 -15.20
C ALA A 556 8.84 -0.09 -16.65
N ASP A 557 9.56 0.49 -17.60
CA ASP A 557 9.60 0.09 -19.02
C ASP A 557 10.72 -0.90 -19.36
N LYS A 558 11.46 -1.38 -18.35
CA LYS A 558 12.59 -2.27 -18.55
C LYS A 558 12.25 -3.72 -18.20
N ASP A 559 13.02 -4.65 -18.74
CA ASP A 559 12.88 -6.07 -18.47
C ASP A 559 12.94 -6.39 -16.98
N GLY A 560 11.97 -7.18 -16.54
CA GLY A 560 11.88 -7.66 -15.17
C GLY A 560 11.06 -6.79 -14.23
N ASP A 561 10.75 -5.54 -14.59
CA ASP A 561 10.00 -4.62 -13.71
C ASP A 561 8.53 -4.51 -14.13
N CYS A 562 8.20 -3.79 -15.20
CA CYS A 562 6.87 -3.77 -15.82
C CYS A 562 7.03 -4.13 -17.30
N ARG A 563 7.27 -5.38 -17.59
CA ARG A 563 7.66 -5.86 -18.93
C ARG A 563 6.65 -5.47 -20.00
N GLN A 564 7.14 -4.84 -21.05
CA GLN A 564 6.37 -4.52 -22.24
C GLN A 564 6.50 -5.62 -23.33
N ASP A 565 7.69 -6.23 -23.47
CA ASP A 565 8.04 -7.08 -24.60
C ASP A 565 7.85 -8.57 -24.37
N GLY A 566 7.84 -9.01 -23.14
CA GLY A 566 7.61 -10.41 -22.79
C GLY A 566 6.32 -10.59 -22.04
N GLY A 567 5.62 -11.66 -22.22
CA GLY A 567 4.48 -11.97 -21.41
C GLY A 567 4.89 -12.24 -19.96
N PHE A 568 4.07 -11.83 -19.02
CA PHE A 568 4.17 -12.30 -17.64
C PHE A 568 3.82 -13.76 -17.54
N THR A 569 4.57 -14.50 -16.72
CA THR A 569 4.48 -15.96 -16.68
C THR A 569 3.88 -16.50 -15.38
N GLY A 570 3.34 -17.71 -15.49
CA GLY A 570 2.84 -18.55 -14.42
C GLY A 570 3.06 -20.01 -14.80
N MET A 571 2.45 -20.93 -14.04
CA MET A 571 2.47 -22.36 -14.36
C MET A 571 1.38 -22.69 -15.39
N ASN A 572 1.50 -23.87 -16.03
CA ASN A 572 0.56 -24.33 -17.04
C ASN A 572 -0.79 -24.74 -16.41
N MET A 573 -1.72 -23.81 -16.36
CA MET A 573 -3.08 -24.03 -15.83
C MET A 573 -3.92 -25.00 -16.68
N SER A 574 -3.46 -25.39 -17.85
CA SER A 574 -4.12 -26.33 -18.77
C SER A 574 -3.60 -27.76 -18.66
N GLY A 575 -2.56 -28.02 -17.86
CA GLY A 575 -2.03 -29.37 -17.60
C GLY A 575 -3.07 -30.25 -16.89
N ASP A 576 -3.19 -31.50 -17.29
CA ASP A 576 -4.22 -32.42 -16.77
C ASP A 576 -3.80 -33.14 -15.46
N ASN A 577 -2.56 -32.94 -15.02
CA ASN A 577 -1.99 -33.54 -13.81
C ASN A 577 -0.88 -32.64 -13.23
N PRO A 578 -0.35 -32.94 -12.00
CA PRO A 578 0.71 -32.14 -11.38
C PRO A 578 1.96 -31.99 -12.24
N GLN A 579 2.40 -33.01 -12.96
CA GLN A 579 3.63 -32.95 -13.79
C GLN A 579 3.45 -32.05 -15.01
N GLU A 580 2.31 -32.11 -15.69
CA GLU A 580 2.01 -31.26 -16.85
C GLU A 580 1.77 -29.80 -16.46
N PHE A 581 1.26 -29.56 -15.23
CA PHE A 581 1.13 -28.24 -14.64
C PHE A 581 2.49 -27.57 -14.45
N MET A 582 3.54 -28.31 -14.09
CA MET A 582 4.88 -27.79 -13.83
C MET A 582 5.61 -27.41 -15.11
N LYS A 583 5.04 -26.42 -15.81
CA LYS A 583 5.61 -25.85 -17.03
C LYS A 583 5.33 -24.36 -17.06
N ARG A 584 6.37 -23.54 -17.14
CA ARG A 584 6.26 -22.09 -17.26
C ARG A 584 5.54 -21.71 -18.56
N THR A 585 4.50 -20.89 -18.45
CA THR A 585 3.69 -20.42 -19.58
C THR A 585 3.39 -18.93 -19.44
N ILE A 586 3.32 -18.23 -20.57
CA ILE A 586 2.86 -16.84 -20.61
C ILE A 586 1.33 -16.85 -20.42
N PHE A 587 0.83 -16.12 -19.42
CA PHE A 587 -0.61 -15.98 -19.22
C PHE A 587 -1.13 -14.59 -19.64
N GLU A 588 -0.25 -13.59 -19.74
CA GLU A 588 -0.64 -12.20 -20.01
C GLU A 588 0.53 -11.39 -20.56
N THR A 589 0.25 -10.46 -21.47
CA THR A 589 1.18 -9.39 -21.88
C THR A 589 0.59 -8.06 -21.45
N ARG A 590 1.37 -7.22 -20.78
CA ARG A 590 0.96 -5.90 -20.30
C ARG A 590 1.52 -4.79 -21.18
N GLN A 591 0.80 -3.69 -21.22
CA GLN A 591 1.25 -2.47 -21.91
C GLN A 591 1.80 -1.47 -20.91
N PHE A 592 2.97 -0.92 -21.23
CA PHE A 592 3.52 0.24 -20.54
C PHE A 592 3.98 1.25 -21.59
N ASP A 593 3.45 2.46 -21.50
CA ASP A 593 3.87 3.59 -22.32
C ASP A 593 4.67 4.55 -21.45
N LYS A 594 5.67 5.21 -22.00
CA LYS A 594 6.56 6.12 -21.26
C LYS A 594 5.80 7.22 -20.50
N LYS A 595 4.68 7.70 -21.05
CA LYS A 595 3.78 8.61 -20.34
C LYS A 595 3.24 8.08 -19.01
N MET A 596 3.17 6.73 -18.84
CA MET A 596 2.66 6.05 -17.64
C MET A 596 3.62 6.10 -16.44
N TYR A 597 4.79 6.72 -16.58
CA TYR A 597 5.62 7.06 -15.41
C TYR A 597 4.91 8.01 -14.45
N LEU A 598 4.04 8.89 -14.98
CA LEU A 598 3.18 9.77 -14.19
C LEU A 598 1.71 9.55 -14.59
N TYR A 599 0.82 9.64 -13.64
CA TYR A 599 -0.62 9.62 -13.94
C TYR A 599 -1.05 10.88 -14.70
N PRO A 600 -2.05 10.77 -15.61
CA PRO A 600 -2.63 11.96 -16.22
C PRO A 600 -3.40 12.78 -15.20
N ILE A 601 -3.32 14.09 -15.32
CA ILE A 601 -4.33 14.97 -14.73
C ILE A 601 -5.68 14.62 -15.37
N PRO A 602 -6.77 14.43 -14.61
CA PRO A 602 -8.05 14.06 -15.19
C PRO A 602 -8.48 15.04 -16.29
N LEU A 603 -8.88 14.51 -17.45
CA LEU A 603 -9.16 15.33 -18.62
C LEU A 603 -10.27 16.37 -18.39
N ASN A 604 -11.26 16.02 -17.55
CA ASN A 604 -12.32 16.94 -17.16
C ASN A 604 -11.79 18.16 -16.38
N GLU A 605 -10.72 18.00 -15.61
CA GLU A 605 -10.08 19.10 -14.89
C GLU A 605 -9.24 19.98 -15.85
N ILE A 606 -8.50 19.34 -16.76
CA ILE A 606 -7.77 20.06 -17.82
C ILE A 606 -8.75 20.89 -18.68
N ASN A 607 -9.90 20.33 -19.06
CA ASN A 607 -10.88 21.01 -19.90
C ASN A 607 -11.57 22.21 -19.21
N LYS A 608 -11.64 22.20 -17.88
CA LYS A 608 -12.20 23.32 -17.09
C LYS A 608 -11.17 24.42 -16.81
N SER A 609 -9.88 24.12 -16.92
CA SER A 609 -8.79 25.01 -16.54
C SER A 609 -8.13 25.66 -17.76
N LYS A 610 -7.73 26.89 -17.61
CA LYS A 610 -6.84 27.59 -18.56
C LYS A 610 -5.37 27.57 -18.11
N LYS A 611 -5.13 27.18 -16.85
CA LYS A 611 -3.81 27.20 -16.22
C LYS A 611 -3.19 25.83 -16.02
N LEU A 612 -4.02 24.78 -15.95
CA LEU A 612 -3.50 23.41 -15.82
C LEU A 612 -2.91 22.94 -17.16
N VAL A 613 -1.72 22.37 -17.07
CA VAL A 613 -1.07 21.67 -18.18
C VAL A 613 -1.01 20.18 -17.87
N GLN A 614 -1.12 19.34 -18.89
CA GLN A 614 -1.13 17.88 -18.73
C GLN A 614 0.29 17.34 -18.48
N ASN A 615 0.41 16.15 -17.92
CA ASN A 615 1.66 15.42 -17.83
C ASN A 615 2.16 14.95 -19.22
N PRO A 616 3.48 14.77 -19.41
CA PRO A 616 4.06 14.47 -20.73
C PRO A 616 3.43 13.24 -21.38
N GLY A 617 3.04 13.36 -22.63
CA GLY A 617 2.51 12.28 -23.46
C GLY A 617 1.01 11.95 -23.28
N TRP A 618 0.31 12.64 -22.38
CA TRP A 618 -1.14 12.46 -22.13
C TRP A 618 -2.03 13.42 -22.90
#